data_41cde027672efd25c022d4a7e00324ff
#
_entry.id   41cde027672efd25c022d4a7e00324ff
#
_cell.length_a   1.000
_cell.length_b   1.000
_cell.length_c   1.000
_cell.angle_alpha   90.00
_cell.angle_beta   90.00
_cell.angle_gamma   90.00
#
_symmetry.space_group_name_H-M   'P 1'
#
loop_
_entity.id
_entity.type
_entity.pdbx_description
1 polymer ?
#
loop_
_entity_poly.entity_id
_entity_poly.type
_entity_poly.pdbx_seq_one_letter_code
_entity_poly.pdbx_strand_id
1 'polypeptide(L)' 'QALGISPRELEVLQLISQGLSNNEIAETLFVSESTIKTHISNLFVKLDVKRRTQAVIRAKEWCIIA' A
#
# COMPACT_ATOMS: atom_id res chain seq x y z
N GLN A 1 -8.11 9.30 9.17
CA GLN A 1 -7.26 8.12 8.98
C GLN A 1 -6.02 8.22 9.84
N ALA A 2 -5.69 7.17 10.52
CA ALA A 2 -4.46 7.10 11.28
C ALA A 2 -3.28 7.29 10.33
N LEU A 3 -2.25 8.04 10.76
CA LEU A 3 -1.00 8.21 10.03
C LEU A 3 -1.12 9.01 8.72
N GLY A 4 -2.27 9.61 8.46
CA GLY A 4 -2.44 10.40 7.25
C GLY A 4 -2.39 9.59 5.96
N ILE A 5 -2.80 8.32 6.00
CA ILE A 5 -2.85 7.49 4.79
C ILE A 5 -3.95 8.03 3.87
N SER A 6 -3.57 8.34 2.62
CA SER A 6 -4.51 8.87 1.65
C SER A 6 -5.41 7.74 1.11
N PRO A 7 -6.59 8.09 0.53
CA PRO A 7 -7.44 7.07 -0.07
C PRO A 7 -6.72 6.22 -1.13
N ARG A 8 -5.87 6.84 -1.94
CA ARG A 8 -5.13 6.10 -2.98
C ARG A 8 -4.10 5.16 -2.35
N GLU A 9 -3.41 5.62 -1.30
CA GLU A 9 -2.46 4.77 -0.59
C GLU A 9 -3.18 3.59 0.06
N LEU A 10 -4.37 3.81 0.59
CA LEU A 10 -5.16 2.73 1.15
C LEU A 10 -5.55 1.70 0.09
N GLU A 11 -5.96 2.17 -1.09
CA GLU A 11 -6.26 1.27 -2.21
C GLU A 11 -5.04 0.42 -2.58
N VAL A 12 -3.87 1.06 -2.67
CA VAL A 12 -2.62 0.34 -2.97
C VAL A 12 -2.34 -0.71 -1.90
N LEU A 13 -2.50 -0.34 -0.63
CA LEU A 13 -2.27 -1.26 0.49
C LEU A 13 -3.19 -2.48 0.43
N GLN A 14 -4.47 -2.26 0.12
CA GLN A 14 -5.43 -3.34 -0.02
C GLN A 14 -5.05 -4.30 -1.14
N LEU A 15 -4.58 -3.77 -2.27
CA LEU A 15 -4.16 -4.59 -3.40
C LEU A 15 -2.87 -5.36 -3.08
N ILE A 16 -1.96 -4.75 -2.33
CA ILE A 16 -0.77 -5.44 -1.83
C ILE A 16 -1.20 -6.63 -0.97
N SER A 17 -2.20 -6.44 -0.11
CA SER A 17 -2.66 -7.50 0.78
C SER A 17 -3.30 -8.65 0.01
N GLN A 18 -3.78 -8.39 -1.20
CA GLN A 18 -4.34 -9.41 -2.08
C GLN A 18 -3.28 -10.13 -2.92
N GLY A 19 -2.02 -9.74 -2.79
CA GLY A 19 -0.93 -10.41 -3.47
C GLY A 19 -0.58 -9.88 -4.85
N LEU A 20 -1.12 -8.72 -5.23
CA LEU A 20 -0.81 -8.14 -6.54
C LEU A 20 0.61 -7.57 -6.57
N SER A 21 1.25 -7.70 -7.73
CA SER A 21 2.53 -7.05 -7.99
C SER A 21 2.33 -5.56 -8.28
N ASN A 22 3.41 -4.79 -8.26
CA ASN A 22 3.34 -3.36 -8.59
C ASN A 22 2.72 -3.12 -9.97
N ASN A 23 3.11 -3.94 -10.95
CA ASN A 23 2.56 -3.82 -12.29
C ASN A 23 1.06 -4.10 -12.32
N GLU A 24 0.62 -5.12 -11.60
CA GLU A 24 -0.79 -5.47 -11.50
C GLU A 24 -1.59 -4.38 -10.81
N ILE A 25 -1.03 -3.79 -9.76
CA ILE A 25 -1.67 -2.68 -9.06
C ILE A 25 -1.80 -1.48 -10.00
N ALA A 26 -0.72 -1.16 -10.73
CA ALA A 26 -0.74 -0.06 -11.68
C ALA A 26 -1.83 -0.25 -12.74
N GLU A 27 -1.95 -1.44 -13.28
CA GLU A 27 -2.98 -1.76 -14.26
C GLU A 27 -4.38 -1.63 -13.66
N THR A 28 -4.56 -2.11 -12.44
CA THR A 28 -5.85 -2.05 -11.75
C THR A 28 -6.30 -0.61 -11.52
N LEU A 29 -5.37 0.26 -11.15
CA LEU A 29 -5.68 1.65 -10.80
C LEU A 29 -5.51 2.61 -11.98
N PHE A 30 -5.12 2.11 -13.15
CA PHE A 30 -4.93 2.91 -14.37
C PHE A 30 -3.89 4.00 -14.19
N VAL A 31 -2.78 3.68 -13.56
CA VAL A 31 -1.64 4.60 -13.36
C VAL A 31 -0.36 3.91 -13.76
N SER A 32 0.75 4.67 -13.81
CA SER A 32 2.05 4.08 -14.13
C SER A 32 2.60 3.31 -12.94
N GLU A 33 3.48 2.37 -13.21
CA GLU A 33 4.16 1.62 -12.18
C GLU A 33 5.03 2.54 -11.31
N SER A 34 5.59 3.56 -11.92
CA SER A 34 6.37 4.59 -11.22
C SER A 34 5.51 5.29 -10.15
N THR A 35 4.27 5.61 -10.48
CA THR A 35 3.33 6.21 -9.54
C THR A 35 3.06 5.27 -8.37
N ILE A 36 2.89 3.97 -8.66
CA ILE A 36 2.67 2.98 -7.61
C ILE A 36 3.88 2.88 -6.68
N LYS A 37 5.08 2.90 -7.22
CA LYS A 37 6.30 2.87 -6.39
C LYS A 37 6.36 4.07 -5.44
N THR A 38 5.95 5.24 -5.91
CA THR A 38 5.89 6.44 -5.07
C THR A 38 4.88 6.27 -3.95
N HIS A 39 3.69 5.77 -4.26
CA HIS A 39 2.67 5.50 -3.24
C HIS A 39 3.16 4.50 -2.20
N ILE A 40 3.83 3.44 -2.65
CA ILE A 40 4.35 2.41 -1.74
C ILE A 40 5.45 2.99 -0.85
N SER A 41 6.37 3.77 -1.40
CA SER A 41 7.40 4.44 -0.60
C SER A 41 6.81 5.27 0.52
N ASN A 42 5.84 6.11 0.19
CA ASN A 42 5.19 6.97 1.17
C ASN A 42 4.43 6.14 2.21
N LEU A 43 3.74 5.11 1.75
CA LEU A 43 2.98 4.22 2.60
C LEU A 43 3.89 3.49 3.60
N PHE A 44 5.03 2.98 3.13
CA PHE A 44 5.95 2.25 3.99
C PHE A 44 6.55 3.15 5.08
N VAL A 45 6.82 4.42 4.74
CA VAL A 45 7.27 5.39 5.74
C VAL A 45 6.19 5.59 6.81
N LYS A 46 4.94 5.73 6.39
CA LYS A 46 3.82 5.96 7.32
C LYS A 46 3.57 4.75 8.22
N LEU A 47 3.76 3.55 7.69
CA LEU A 47 3.59 2.31 8.46
C LEU A 47 4.85 1.92 9.25
N ASP A 48 5.95 2.62 9.03
CA ASP A 48 7.24 2.31 9.65
C ASP A 48 7.67 0.88 9.36
N VAL A 49 7.61 0.50 8.08
CA VAL A 49 8.01 -0.82 7.60
C VAL A 49 8.92 -0.69 6.39
N LYS A 50 9.62 -1.77 6.05
CA LYS A 50 10.55 -1.80 4.92
C LYS A 50 10.20 -2.86 3.89
N ARG A 51 9.27 -3.75 4.20
CA ARG A 51 8.91 -4.88 3.34
C ARG A 51 7.41 -4.98 3.17
N ARG A 52 6.99 -5.54 2.03
CA ARG A 52 5.58 -5.72 1.72
C ARG A 52 4.87 -6.60 2.75
N THR A 53 5.51 -7.69 3.17
CA THR A 53 4.91 -8.57 4.17
C THR A 53 4.71 -7.85 5.50
N GLN A 54 5.69 -7.04 5.90
CA GLN A 54 5.57 -6.23 7.12
C GLN A 54 4.44 -5.21 7.00
N ALA A 55 4.29 -4.63 5.82
CA ALA A 55 3.24 -3.63 5.59
C ALA A 55 1.85 -4.25 5.76
N VAL A 56 1.63 -5.44 5.24
CA VAL A 56 0.36 -6.14 5.38
C VAL A 56 0.08 -6.49 6.84
N ILE A 57 1.08 -7.02 7.53
CA ILE A 57 0.94 -7.39 8.94
C ILE A 57 0.64 -6.15 9.78
N ARG A 58 1.39 -5.07 9.58
CA ARG A 58 1.22 -3.83 10.32
C ARG A 58 -0.17 -3.24 10.07
N ALA A 59 -0.62 -3.25 8.82
CA ALA A 59 -1.92 -2.72 8.46
C ALA A 59 -3.05 -3.50 9.13
N LYS A 60 -2.91 -4.81 9.25
CA LYS A 60 -3.91 -5.62 9.95
C LYS A 60 -3.87 -5.38 11.46
N GLU A 61 -2.67 -5.28 12.04
CA GLU A 61 -2.51 -4.99 13.47
C GLU A 61 -3.17 -3.67 13.85
N TRP A 62 -3.05 -2.68 12.97
CA TRP A 62 -3.59 -1.34 13.23
C TRP A 62 -5.02 -1.17 12.70
N CYS A 63 -5.62 -2.25 12.23
CA CYS A 63 -6.99 -2.27 11.71
C CYS A 63 -7.21 -1.30 10.54
N ILE A 64 -6.15 -1.06 9.76
CA ILE A 64 -6.24 -0.23 8.55
C ILE A 64 -6.90 -1.03 7.44
N ILE A 65 -6.63 -2.33 7.37
CA ILE A 65 -7.27 -3.26 6.46
C ILE A 65 -7.79 -4.46 7.26
N ALA A 66 -8.69 -5.23 6.62
CA ALA A 66 -9.29 -6.39 7.27
C ALA A 66 -8.32 -7.57 7.41
#